data_9f05fef3b1a55ed0c9decb6d5ca3c118
#
_entry.id   9f05fef3b1a55ed0c9decb6d5ca3c118
#
_cell.length_a   1.000
_cell.length_b   1.000
_cell.length_c   1.000
_cell.angle_alpha   90.00
_cell.angle_beta   90.00
_cell.angle_gamma   90.00
#
_symmetry.space_group_name_H-M   'P 1'
#
loop_
_entity.id
_entity.type
_entity.pdbx_description
1 polymer ?
#
loop_
_entity_poly.entity_id
_entity_poly.type
_entity_poly.pdbx_seq_one_letter_code
_entity_poly.pdbx_strand_id
1 'polypeptide(L)'
;DCDLGLAEGDLDSSPPDTDALIALFQDLEFKTWLDALLASDGKADGDVVSDGEETSEAVSASDAIEVATIFNQSDFDEWLAKLGSATLFAFDTETTSLDYMVAEVVGVSFAVASGAAAYVPLAHDYPGAPDQLDRDVVLEALRPLLEDEQIAKVGQHLKYDANVLANHGITLRGIREDTMLESYVLDAAGSRHDLDTLALKYLGQRT
;
A
#
# COMPACT_ATOMS: atom_id res chain seq x y z
N ASP A 1 24.56 2.68 41.31
CA ASP A 1 25.39 3.82 40.87
C ASP A 1 26.51 3.29 40.00
N CYS A 2 26.46 3.62 38.70
CA CYS A 2 27.58 3.39 37.79
C CYS A 2 28.37 4.69 37.71
N ASP A 3 29.65 4.65 38.11
CA ASP A 3 30.56 5.74 37.83
C ASP A 3 30.89 5.76 36.34
N LEU A 4 30.34 6.76 35.65
CA LEU A 4 30.56 6.92 34.21
C LEU A 4 31.87 7.66 33.90
N GLY A 5 32.56 8.18 34.90
CA GLY A 5 33.77 8.98 34.69
C GLY A 5 33.54 10.31 33.97
N LEU A 6 32.27 10.77 33.88
CA LEU A 6 31.84 12.00 33.23
C LEU A 6 31.37 13.01 34.29
N ALA A 7 31.76 14.27 34.15
CA ALA A 7 31.19 15.36 34.90
C ALA A 7 29.91 15.88 34.23
N GLU A 8 29.04 16.58 34.98
CA GLU A 8 27.79 17.12 34.50
C GLU A 8 27.98 18.06 33.28
N GLY A 9 29.08 18.81 33.24
CA GLY A 9 29.43 19.68 32.10
C GLY A 9 29.95 18.93 30.85
N ASP A 10 30.27 17.64 30.96
CA ASP A 10 30.67 16.82 29.82
C ASP A 10 29.45 16.31 29.03
N LEU A 11 28.23 16.54 29.56
CA LEU A 11 26.97 16.19 28.95
C LEU A 11 26.36 17.32 28.12
N ASP A 12 27.01 18.47 28.03
CA ASP A 12 26.58 19.57 27.19
C ASP A 12 26.66 19.14 25.71
N SER A 13 25.56 19.33 24.97
CA SER A 13 25.52 19.01 23.56
C SER A 13 26.39 19.98 22.76
N SER A 14 27.38 19.48 22.06
CA SER A 14 28.10 20.26 21.06
C SER A 14 27.35 20.23 19.73
N PRO A 15 27.50 21.26 18.87
CA PRO A 15 26.98 21.19 17.50
C PRO A 15 27.50 19.93 16.80
N PRO A 16 26.66 19.30 15.98
CA PRO A 16 27.06 18.09 15.23
C PRO A 16 28.21 18.42 14.27
N ASP A 17 29.14 17.50 14.11
CA ASP A 17 30.16 17.55 13.09
C ASP A 17 29.53 17.20 11.73
N THR A 18 29.11 18.21 10.99
CA THR A 18 28.41 18.07 9.73
C THR A 18 29.23 17.32 8.69
N ASP A 19 30.53 17.58 8.61
CA ASP A 19 31.41 16.93 7.64
C ASP A 19 31.53 15.42 7.93
N ALA A 20 31.67 15.08 9.20
CA ALA A 20 31.71 13.68 9.62
C ALA A 20 30.37 12.97 9.39
N LEU A 21 29.25 13.65 9.58
CA LEU A 21 27.91 13.10 9.30
C LEU A 21 27.69 12.91 7.80
N ILE A 22 28.11 13.83 6.95
CA ILE A 22 28.04 13.71 5.49
C ILE A 22 28.81 12.47 5.05
N ALA A 23 30.07 12.34 5.51
CA ALA A 23 30.91 11.20 5.14
C ALA A 23 30.29 9.88 5.61
N LEU A 24 29.73 9.84 6.82
CA LEU A 24 29.07 8.66 7.37
C LEU A 24 27.79 8.29 6.59
N PHE A 25 26.94 9.26 6.27
CA PHE A 25 25.71 9.02 5.51
C PHE A 25 25.99 8.57 4.07
N GLN A 26 27.09 9.04 3.47
CA GLN A 26 27.55 8.56 2.16
C GLN A 26 28.06 7.11 2.25
N ASP A 27 28.85 6.77 3.25
CA ASP A 27 29.40 5.42 3.44
C ASP A 27 28.31 4.39 3.76
N LEU A 28 27.30 4.79 4.53
CA LEU A 28 26.15 3.96 4.91
C LEU A 28 25.00 4.03 3.90
N GLU A 29 25.13 4.78 2.82
CA GLU A 29 24.11 4.99 1.77
C GLU A 29 22.76 5.54 2.31
N PHE A 30 22.77 6.33 3.39
CA PHE A 30 21.57 6.96 3.95
C PHE A 30 21.17 8.22 3.17
N LYS A 31 20.69 8.01 1.94
CA LYS A 31 20.42 9.08 0.96
C LYS A 31 19.47 10.15 1.49
N THR A 32 18.34 9.76 2.08
CA THR A 32 17.34 10.70 2.61
C THR A 32 17.91 11.60 3.72
N TRP A 33 18.74 11.05 4.61
CA TRP A 33 19.36 11.83 5.67
C TRP A 33 20.49 12.70 5.17
N LEU A 34 21.21 12.25 4.16
CA LEU A 34 22.22 13.05 3.48
C LEU A 34 21.60 14.27 2.78
N ASP A 35 20.52 14.06 2.03
CA ASP A 35 19.82 15.14 1.34
C ASP A 35 19.23 16.15 2.33
N ALA A 36 18.64 15.70 3.44
CA ALA A 36 18.14 16.55 4.50
C ALA A 36 19.26 17.38 5.17
N LEU A 37 20.43 16.76 5.39
CA LEU A 37 21.58 17.43 6.00
C LEU A 37 22.15 18.50 5.05
N LEU A 38 22.31 18.18 3.76
CA LEU A 38 22.78 19.12 2.74
C LEU A 38 21.82 20.29 2.50
N ALA A 39 20.50 20.03 2.61
CA ALA A 39 19.48 21.08 2.52
C ALA A 39 19.49 22.01 3.74
N SER A 40 19.88 21.52 4.92
CA SER A 40 19.98 22.32 6.16
C SER A 40 21.21 23.22 6.21
N ASP A 41 22.31 22.82 5.59
CA ASP A 41 23.58 23.58 5.60
C ASP A 41 23.52 24.84 4.72
N GLY A 42 22.48 25.00 3.89
CA GLY A 42 22.20 26.18 3.06
C GLY A 42 21.32 27.24 3.70
N LYS A 43 20.82 27.04 4.92
CA LYS A 43 19.94 27.99 5.64
C LYS A 43 20.39 28.16 7.09
N ALA A 44 21.27 29.12 7.30
CA ALA A 44 21.34 29.80 8.59
C ALA A 44 20.17 30.81 8.65
N ASP A 45 19.36 30.71 9.69
CA ASP A 45 18.23 31.54 10.11
C ASP A 45 16.82 31.21 9.57
N GLY A 46 15.98 30.76 10.50
CA GLY A 46 14.59 31.16 10.63
C GLY A 46 13.54 30.31 9.92
N ASP A 47 12.69 29.72 10.75
CA ASP A 47 11.33 29.28 10.46
C ASP A 47 11.11 27.92 9.78
N VAL A 48 10.57 27.04 10.62
CA VAL A 48 9.85 25.82 10.23
C VAL A 48 8.58 26.23 9.50
N VAL A 49 8.54 26.11 8.19
CA VAL A 49 7.29 26.00 7.43
C VAL A 49 7.44 24.89 6.40
N SER A 50 6.63 23.87 6.59
CA SER A 50 6.13 22.93 5.59
C SER A 50 5.66 23.69 4.35
N ASP A 51 6.06 23.28 3.20
CA ASP A 51 5.33 23.02 1.96
C ASP A 51 6.32 23.06 0.79
N GLY A 52 6.67 21.91 0.30
CA GLY A 52 7.31 21.78 -1.01
C GLY A 52 6.23 21.80 -2.09
N GLU A 53 5.97 22.97 -2.67
CA GLU A 53 5.35 23.04 -3.99
C GLU A 53 6.33 22.45 -5.01
N GLU A 54 6.17 21.18 -5.32
CA GLU A 54 6.74 20.60 -6.52
C GLU A 54 5.98 21.14 -7.73
N THR A 55 6.70 21.82 -8.60
CA THR A 55 6.24 22.26 -9.91
C THR A 55 5.65 21.07 -10.67
N SER A 56 4.33 21.13 -10.82
CA SER A 56 3.54 20.24 -11.66
C SER A 56 4.00 20.38 -13.11
N GLU A 57 4.90 19.53 -13.58
CA GLU A 57 4.93 19.21 -14.99
C GLU A 57 3.67 18.39 -15.28
N ALA A 58 2.84 18.93 -16.17
CA ALA A 58 1.60 18.30 -16.61
C ALA A 58 1.91 16.93 -17.21
N VAL A 59 1.72 15.88 -16.41
CA VAL A 59 1.65 14.51 -16.93
C VAL A 59 0.40 14.46 -17.80
N SER A 60 0.61 14.15 -19.06
CA SER A 60 -0.40 13.83 -20.07
C SER A 60 -1.58 13.09 -19.41
N ALA A 61 -2.80 13.52 -19.72
CA ALA A 61 -4.02 12.90 -19.25
C ALA A 61 -3.91 11.38 -19.41
N SER A 62 -3.69 10.68 -18.31
CA SER A 62 -3.89 9.25 -18.26
C SER A 62 -5.36 9.01 -18.54
N ASP A 63 -5.67 8.11 -19.45
CA ASP A 63 -7.04 7.64 -19.65
C ASP A 63 -7.60 7.35 -18.26
N ALA A 64 -8.68 8.04 -17.89
CA ALA A 64 -9.27 7.91 -16.57
C ALA A 64 -9.63 6.44 -16.37
N ILE A 65 -9.01 5.79 -15.40
CA ILE A 65 -9.36 4.41 -15.05
C ILE A 65 -10.76 4.45 -14.49
N GLU A 66 -11.72 3.86 -15.19
CA GLU A 66 -13.09 3.75 -14.71
C GLU A 66 -13.20 2.53 -13.80
N VAL A 67 -13.28 2.79 -12.49
CA VAL A 67 -13.54 1.74 -11.49
C VAL A 67 -15.04 1.62 -11.31
N ALA A 68 -15.60 0.46 -11.62
CA ALA A 68 -17.01 0.16 -11.38
C ALA A 68 -17.26 -0.07 -9.89
N THR A 69 -18.14 0.73 -9.26
CA THR A 69 -18.60 0.44 -7.89
C THR A 69 -19.90 -0.36 -7.96
N ILE A 70 -19.88 -1.54 -7.35
CA ILE A 70 -20.95 -2.55 -7.48
C ILE A 70 -21.85 -2.51 -6.26
N PHE A 71 -23.11 -2.12 -6.45
CA PHE A 71 -24.12 -2.06 -5.38
C PHE A 71 -25.27 -3.06 -5.57
N ASN A 72 -25.34 -3.75 -6.70
CA ASN A 72 -26.44 -4.66 -7.00
C ASN A 72 -25.96 -6.02 -7.50
N GLN A 73 -26.83 -7.01 -7.38
CA GLN A 73 -26.51 -8.40 -7.68
C GLN A 73 -26.21 -8.62 -9.17
N SER A 74 -26.89 -7.92 -10.08
CA SER A 74 -26.71 -8.12 -11.52
C SER A 74 -25.29 -7.74 -11.96
N ASP A 75 -24.79 -6.59 -11.48
CA ASP A 75 -23.44 -6.13 -11.81
C ASP A 75 -22.39 -7.03 -11.15
N PHE A 76 -22.68 -7.53 -9.95
CA PHE A 76 -21.82 -8.50 -9.28
C PHE A 76 -21.72 -9.83 -10.03
N ASP A 77 -22.85 -10.35 -10.53
CA ASP A 77 -22.89 -11.59 -11.33
C ASP A 77 -22.11 -11.44 -12.64
N GLU A 78 -22.17 -10.27 -13.28
CA GLU A 78 -21.35 -9.99 -14.46
C GLU A 78 -19.84 -10.01 -14.13
N TRP A 79 -19.46 -9.42 -12.99
CA TRP A 79 -18.06 -9.44 -12.56
C TRP A 79 -17.59 -10.83 -12.13
N LEU A 80 -18.43 -11.61 -11.45
CA LEU A 80 -18.15 -13.02 -11.15
C LEU A 80 -17.85 -13.82 -12.43
N ALA A 81 -18.62 -13.61 -13.48
CA ALA A 81 -18.38 -14.26 -14.77
C ALA A 81 -17.05 -13.82 -15.42
N LYS A 82 -16.69 -12.51 -15.33
CA LYS A 82 -15.39 -12.00 -15.80
C LYS A 82 -14.24 -12.63 -15.01
N LEU A 83 -14.32 -12.66 -13.69
CA LEU A 83 -13.32 -13.26 -12.82
C LEU A 83 -13.15 -14.77 -13.08
N GLY A 84 -14.26 -15.50 -13.24
CA GLY A 84 -14.26 -16.94 -13.55
C GLY A 84 -13.69 -17.29 -14.91
N SER A 85 -13.67 -16.34 -15.85
CA SER A 85 -13.04 -16.51 -17.17
C SER A 85 -11.59 -16.04 -17.25
N ALA A 86 -11.12 -15.34 -16.22
CA ALA A 86 -9.77 -14.80 -16.13
C ALA A 86 -8.77 -15.90 -15.74
N THR A 87 -7.59 -15.89 -16.35
CA THR A 87 -6.45 -16.73 -15.92
C THR A 87 -5.66 -16.10 -14.78
N LEU A 88 -5.78 -14.79 -14.63
CA LEU A 88 -5.17 -13.95 -13.60
C LEU A 88 -6.11 -12.78 -13.30
N PHE A 89 -6.29 -12.45 -12.03
CA PHE A 89 -6.90 -11.19 -11.62
C PHE A 89 -6.18 -10.59 -10.41
N ALA A 90 -6.20 -9.26 -10.33
CA ALA A 90 -5.78 -8.55 -9.13
C ALA A 90 -6.89 -8.60 -8.07
N PHE A 91 -6.50 -8.71 -6.80
CA PHE A 91 -7.42 -8.80 -5.67
C PHE A 91 -6.86 -8.04 -4.47
N ASP A 92 -7.74 -7.35 -3.76
CA ASP A 92 -7.43 -6.64 -2.52
C ASP A 92 -8.67 -6.55 -1.64
N THR A 93 -8.50 -6.41 -0.31
CA THR A 93 -9.58 -6.28 0.66
C THR A 93 -9.49 -4.97 1.44
N GLU A 94 -10.64 -4.29 1.59
CA GLU A 94 -10.81 -3.25 2.58
C GLU A 94 -11.34 -3.85 3.89
N THR A 95 -10.80 -3.40 5.01
CA THR A 95 -10.99 -4.09 6.29
C THR A 95 -11.22 -3.14 7.46
N THR A 96 -11.76 -3.69 8.56
CA THR A 96 -12.06 -2.93 9.79
C THR A 96 -10.81 -2.61 10.62
N SER A 97 -9.69 -3.30 10.44
CA SER A 97 -8.49 -3.19 11.30
C SER A 97 -7.22 -3.57 10.55
N LEU A 98 -6.09 -2.99 10.92
CA LEU A 98 -4.77 -3.44 10.46
C LEU A 98 -4.30 -4.73 11.16
N ASP A 99 -4.93 -5.09 12.28
CA ASP A 99 -4.69 -6.39 12.91
C ASP A 99 -5.54 -7.47 12.22
N TYR A 100 -4.89 -8.20 11.33
CA TYR A 100 -5.53 -9.26 10.53
C TYR A 100 -6.17 -10.39 11.39
N MET A 101 -5.79 -10.53 12.66
CA MET A 101 -6.36 -11.55 13.55
C MET A 101 -7.82 -11.25 13.93
N VAL A 102 -8.23 -9.99 13.87
CA VAL A 102 -9.59 -9.53 14.24
C VAL A 102 -10.25 -8.71 13.13
N ALA A 103 -9.55 -8.48 12.04
CA ALA A 103 -10.07 -7.71 10.92
C ALA A 103 -11.19 -8.47 10.20
N GLU A 104 -12.22 -7.73 9.82
CA GLU A 104 -13.32 -8.20 8.98
C GLU A 104 -13.32 -7.45 7.65
N VAL A 105 -13.73 -8.10 6.57
CA VAL A 105 -13.86 -7.48 5.25
C VAL A 105 -15.01 -6.48 5.25
N VAL A 106 -14.75 -5.26 4.80
CA VAL A 106 -15.76 -4.22 4.55
C VAL A 106 -15.95 -3.90 3.07
N GLY A 107 -15.02 -4.35 2.23
CA GLY A 107 -15.10 -4.23 0.78
C GLY A 107 -14.06 -5.12 0.10
N VAL A 108 -14.27 -5.40 -1.18
CA VAL A 108 -13.31 -6.13 -2.01
C VAL A 108 -13.13 -5.43 -3.34
N SER A 109 -11.91 -5.39 -3.85
CA SER A 109 -11.60 -4.88 -5.18
C SER A 109 -10.96 -5.94 -6.06
N PHE A 110 -11.18 -5.83 -7.36
CA PHE A 110 -10.55 -6.69 -8.35
C PHE A 110 -10.32 -5.97 -9.67
N ALA A 111 -9.32 -6.43 -10.41
CA ALA A 111 -9.08 -6.04 -11.77
C ALA A 111 -8.68 -7.25 -12.62
N VAL A 112 -9.24 -7.36 -13.82
CA VAL A 112 -8.94 -8.44 -14.78
C VAL A 112 -8.03 -7.98 -15.90
N ALA A 113 -7.89 -6.68 -16.09
CA ALA A 113 -6.99 -6.04 -17.05
C ALA A 113 -6.81 -4.56 -16.69
N SER A 114 -5.85 -3.89 -17.33
CA SER A 114 -5.72 -2.42 -17.25
C SER A 114 -7.02 -1.74 -17.67
N GLY A 115 -7.55 -0.83 -16.85
CA GLY A 115 -8.82 -0.15 -17.10
C GLY A 115 -10.09 -0.97 -16.83
N ALA A 116 -9.96 -2.23 -16.41
CA ALA A 116 -11.11 -3.09 -16.08
C ALA A 116 -11.05 -3.51 -14.61
N ALA A 117 -11.48 -2.62 -13.72
CA ALA A 117 -11.49 -2.80 -12.29
C ALA A 117 -12.88 -2.58 -11.68
N ALA A 118 -13.11 -3.19 -10.53
CA ALA A 118 -14.34 -3.01 -9.78
C ALA A 118 -14.08 -3.02 -8.27
N TYR A 119 -14.95 -2.34 -7.54
CA TYR A 119 -15.03 -2.35 -6.09
C TYR A 119 -16.43 -2.75 -5.63
N VAL A 120 -16.52 -3.65 -4.68
CA VAL A 120 -17.77 -4.09 -4.05
C VAL A 120 -17.75 -3.67 -2.58
N PRO A 121 -18.47 -2.61 -2.19
CA PRO A 121 -18.66 -2.26 -0.79
C PRO A 121 -19.59 -3.29 -0.14
N LEU A 122 -19.28 -3.71 1.10
CA LEU A 122 -19.96 -4.81 1.79
C LEU A 122 -20.44 -4.47 3.20
N ALA A 123 -19.66 -3.69 3.94
CA ALA A 123 -19.94 -3.41 5.34
C ALA A 123 -19.46 -2.02 5.77
N HIS A 124 -19.50 -1.04 4.88
CA HIS A 124 -19.24 0.35 5.26
C HIS A 124 -20.39 0.91 6.08
N ASP A 125 -20.05 1.57 7.16
CA ASP A 125 -21.01 2.02 8.19
C ASP A 125 -20.80 3.53 8.49
N TYR A 126 -20.71 4.37 7.49
CA TYR A 126 -20.66 5.82 7.65
C TYR A 126 -22.03 6.47 7.40
N PRO A 127 -22.34 7.65 7.98
CA PRO A 127 -23.59 8.33 7.75
C PRO A 127 -23.85 8.62 6.26
N GLY A 128 -24.94 8.05 5.72
CA GLY A 128 -25.28 8.20 4.30
C GLY A 128 -24.66 7.12 3.40
N ALA A 129 -24.07 6.06 3.95
CA ALA A 129 -23.65 4.92 3.17
C ALA A 129 -24.81 4.37 2.32
N PRO A 130 -24.62 4.08 1.03
CA PRO A 130 -25.65 3.47 0.20
C PRO A 130 -25.94 2.03 0.66
N ASP A 131 -27.07 1.48 0.19
CA ASP A 131 -27.33 0.05 0.35
C ASP A 131 -26.23 -0.76 -0.32
N GLN A 132 -25.72 -1.77 0.39
CA GLN A 132 -24.58 -2.60 -0.02
C GLN A 132 -25.04 -4.04 -0.18
N LEU A 133 -24.27 -4.83 -0.93
CA LEU A 133 -24.50 -6.26 -1.00
C LEU A 133 -24.15 -6.93 0.34
N ASP A 134 -24.82 -8.03 0.62
CA ASP A 134 -24.54 -8.83 1.83
C ASP A 134 -23.14 -9.45 1.73
N ARG A 135 -22.31 -9.18 2.74
CA ARG A 135 -20.91 -9.60 2.78
C ARG A 135 -20.76 -11.12 2.66
N ASP A 136 -21.56 -11.87 3.43
CA ASP A 136 -21.40 -13.32 3.49
C ASP A 136 -21.84 -13.96 2.17
N VAL A 137 -22.86 -13.41 1.51
CA VAL A 137 -23.32 -13.83 0.18
C VAL A 137 -22.24 -13.58 -0.87
N VAL A 138 -21.64 -12.40 -0.86
CA VAL A 138 -20.57 -12.03 -1.83
C VAL A 138 -19.32 -12.89 -1.62
N LEU A 139 -18.86 -13.02 -0.37
CA LEU A 139 -17.68 -13.82 -0.04
C LEU A 139 -17.88 -15.29 -0.39
N GLU A 140 -19.08 -15.86 -0.14
CA GLU A 140 -19.38 -17.23 -0.50
C GLU A 140 -19.42 -17.43 -2.02
N ALA A 141 -19.92 -16.46 -2.78
CA ALA A 141 -19.88 -16.49 -4.24
C ALA A 141 -18.47 -16.37 -4.82
N LEU A 142 -17.58 -15.60 -4.17
CA LEU A 142 -16.17 -15.47 -4.54
C LEU A 142 -15.33 -16.68 -4.12
N ARG A 143 -15.72 -17.43 -3.09
CA ARG A 143 -14.96 -18.55 -2.52
C ARG A 143 -14.42 -19.52 -3.57
N PRO A 144 -15.21 -20.04 -4.54
CA PRO A 144 -14.69 -20.97 -5.54
C PRO A 144 -13.54 -20.41 -6.36
N LEU A 145 -13.56 -19.08 -6.65
CA LEU A 145 -12.51 -18.41 -7.40
C LEU A 145 -11.27 -18.13 -6.54
N LEU A 146 -11.48 -17.72 -5.28
CA LEU A 146 -10.39 -17.42 -4.36
C LEU A 146 -9.62 -18.67 -3.92
N GLU A 147 -10.30 -19.81 -3.80
CA GLU A 147 -9.71 -21.10 -3.39
C GLU A 147 -9.17 -21.93 -4.56
N ASP A 148 -9.42 -21.53 -5.82
CA ASP A 148 -8.90 -22.24 -6.98
C ASP A 148 -7.42 -21.90 -7.22
N GLU A 149 -6.54 -22.92 -7.15
CA GLU A 149 -5.11 -22.79 -7.44
C GLU A 149 -4.81 -22.56 -8.93
N GLN A 150 -5.73 -22.88 -9.82
CA GLN A 150 -5.54 -22.72 -11.26
C GLN A 150 -5.78 -21.29 -11.74
N ILE A 151 -6.54 -20.51 -10.98
CA ILE A 151 -6.76 -19.09 -11.23
C ILE A 151 -5.70 -18.30 -10.47
N ALA A 152 -4.81 -17.64 -11.21
CA ALA A 152 -3.74 -16.85 -10.59
C ALA A 152 -4.29 -15.57 -9.94
N LYS A 153 -3.75 -15.19 -8.78
CA LYS A 153 -4.03 -13.93 -8.10
C LYS A 153 -2.75 -13.11 -8.00
N VAL A 154 -2.90 -11.80 -8.18
CA VAL A 154 -1.87 -10.80 -7.92
C VAL A 154 -2.42 -9.74 -6.96
N GLY A 155 -1.59 -9.20 -6.11
CA GLY A 155 -1.97 -8.09 -5.21
C GLY A 155 -0.77 -7.51 -4.47
N GLN A 156 -1.06 -6.60 -3.58
CA GLN A 156 -0.08 -5.93 -2.72
C GLN A 156 -0.19 -6.48 -1.30
N HIS A 157 0.83 -7.17 -0.81
CA HIS A 157 0.84 -7.74 0.55
C HIS A 157 -0.28 -8.78 0.80
N LEU A 158 -0.54 -9.64 -0.17
CA LEU A 158 -1.63 -10.64 -0.13
C LEU A 158 -1.60 -11.59 1.08
N LYS A 159 -0.50 -11.63 1.82
CA LYS A 159 -0.45 -12.33 3.10
C LYS A 159 -1.46 -11.75 4.11
N TYR A 160 -1.66 -10.44 4.10
CA TYR A 160 -2.65 -9.78 4.95
C TYR A 160 -4.06 -10.22 4.55
N ASP A 161 -4.41 -10.11 3.26
CA ASP A 161 -5.72 -10.49 2.72
C ASP A 161 -6.03 -11.96 2.96
N ALA A 162 -5.05 -12.84 2.79
CA ALA A 162 -5.20 -14.27 3.05
C ALA A 162 -5.57 -14.55 4.52
N ASN A 163 -4.99 -13.81 5.47
CA ASN A 163 -5.31 -13.96 6.89
C ASN A 163 -6.70 -13.40 7.21
N VAL A 164 -7.08 -12.26 6.63
CA VAL A 164 -8.42 -11.69 6.80
C VAL A 164 -9.48 -12.60 6.21
N LEU A 165 -9.27 -13.13 5.00
CA LEU A 165 -10.18 -14.10 4.37
C LEU A 165 -10.32 -15.38 5.21
N ALA A 166 -9.26 -15.81 5.89
CA ALA A 166 -9.31 -16.96 6.79
C ALA A 166 -10.25 -16.74 7.98
N ASN A 167 -10.44 -15.50 8.47
CA ASN A 167 -11.44 -15.17 9.49
C ASN A 167 -12.87 -15.41 8.97
N HIS A 168 -13.08 -15.35 7.65
CA HIS A 168 -14.35 -15.68 6.99
C HIS A 168 -14.39 -17.12 6.46
N GLY A 169 -13.43 -17.96 6.86
CA GLY A 169 -13.37 -19.37 6.47
C GLY A 169 -12.98 -19.61 5.01
N ILE A 170 -12.34 -18.63 4.33
CA ILE A 170 -11.87 -18.72 2.95
C ILE A 170 -10.35 -18.89 2.94
N THR A 171 -9.85 -19.88 2.19
CA THR A 171 -8.41 -20.09 2.01
C THR A 171 -7.98 -19.51 0.67
N LEU A 172 -7.31 -18.37 0.68
CA LEU A 172 -6.78 -17.77 -0.56
C LEU A 172 -5.69 -18.67 -1.15
N ARG A 173 -5.90 -19.11 -2.39
CA ARG A 173 -4.99 -19.98 -3.15
C ARG A 173 -4.65 -19.35 -4.50
N GLY A 174 -3.64 -19.91 -5.18
CA GLY A 174 -3.22 -19.41 -6.49
C GLY A 174 -2.57 -18.03 -6.45
N ILE A 175 -2.03 -17.59 -5.29
CA ILE A 175 -1.21 -16.39 -5.20
C ILE A 175 0.02 -16.60 -6.06
N ARG A 176 0.16 -15.83 -7.12
CA ARG A 176 1.26 -15.93 -8.07
C ARG A 176 2.24 -14.78 -7.94
N GLU A 177 1.72 -13.57 -7.77
CA GLU A 177 2.50 -12.35 -7.74
C GLU A 177 2.09 -11.54 -6.49
N ASP A 178 3.07 -11.01 -5.77
CA ASP A 178 2.87 -10.06 -4.66
C ASP A 178 3.81 -8.89 -4.88
N THR A 179 3.25 -7.75 -5.26
CA THR A 179 4.03 -6.57 -5.69
C THR A 179 4.89 -5.99 -4.57
N MET A 180 4.50 -6.16 -3.30
CA MET A 180 5.36 -5.78 -2.17
C MET A 180 6.57 -6.70 -2.07
N LEU A 181 6.39 -8.03 -2.15
CA LEU A 181 7.49 -8.99 -2.06
C LEU A 181 8.42 -8.89 -3.26
N GLU A 182 7.89 -8.69 -4.46
CA GLU A 182 8.68 -8.45 -5.67
C GLU A 182 9.55 -7.20 -5.52
N SER A 183 8.98 -6.12 -5.00
CA SER A 183 9.73 -4.89 -4.72
C SER A 183 10.87 -5.11 -3.74
N TYR A 184 10.66 -5.88 -2.67
CA TYR A 184 11.71 -6.24 -1.71
C TYR A 184 12.84 -7.07 -2.36
N VAL A 185 12.50 -7.98 -3.28
CA VAL A 185 13.49 -8.80 -3.99
C VAL A 185 14.28 -7.97 -4.98
N LEU A 186 13.64 -7.01 -5.65
CA LEU A 186 14.29 -6.16 -6.64
C LEU A 186 15.21 -5.12 -6.01
N ASP A 187 14.79 -4.49 -4.94
CA ASP A 187 15.53 -3.39 -4.30
C ASP A 187 15.09 -3.22 -2.84
N ALA A 188 15.66 -4.03 -1.96
CA ALA A 188 15.25 -4.07 -0.54
C ALA A 188 15.47 -2.77 0.25
N ALA A 189 16.36 -1.89 -0.22
CA ALA A 189 16.75 -0.67 0.48
C ALA A 189 16.38 0.62 -0.28
N GLY A 190 15.94 0.52 -1.52
CA GLY A 190 15.89 1.66 -2.43
C GLY A 190 14.63 2.53 -2.33
N SER A 191 13.55 2.06 -1.70
CA SER A 191 12.30 2.81 -1.57
C SER A 191 11.36 2.20 -0.54
N ARG A 192 10.27 2.91 -0.23
CA ARG A 192 9.12 2.30 0.45
C ARG A 192 8.48 1.29 -0.50
N HIS A 193 7.96 0.19 0.06
CA HIS A 193 7.37 -0.90 -0.71
C HIS A 193 5.83 -0.88 -0.66
N ASP A 194 5.24 0.29 -0.34
CA ASP A 194 3.80 0.52 -0.40
C ASP A 194 3.32 0.74 -1.84
N LEU A 195 2.03 0.49 -2.07
CA LEU A 195 1.43 0.54 -3.40
C LEU A 195 1.59 1.91 -4.06
N ASP A 196 1.36 3.01 -3.32
CA ASP A 196 1.44 4.37 -3.84
C ASP A 196 2.84 4.69 -4.35
N THR A 197 3.86 4.35 -3.55
CA THR A 197 5.27 4.54 -3.93
C THR A 197 5.62 3.71 -5.17
N LEU A 198 5.16 2.46 -5.24
CA LEU A 198 5.42 1.59 -6.39
C LEU A 198 4.68 2.04 -7.65
N ALA A 199 3.41 2.44 -7.53
CA ALA A 199 2.63 2.99 -8.64
C ALA A 199 3.28 4.25 -9.22
N LEU A 200 3.71 5.17 -8.34
CA LEU A 200 4.41 6.37 -8.78
C LEU A 200 5.76 6.05 -9.44
N LYS A 201 6.55 5.16 -8.83
CA LYS A 201 7.90 4.81 -9.33
C LYS A 201 7.88 4.10 -10.68
N TYR A 202 6.98 3.15 -10.88
CA TYR A 202 6.98 2.29 -12.06
C TYR A 202 5.95 2.67 -13.12
N LEU A 203 4.84 3.29 -12.72
CA LEU A 203 3.75 3.64 -13.63
C LEU A 203 3.59 5.16 -13.80
N GLY A 204 4.23 5.98 -12.97
CA GLY A 204 4.04 7.44 -12.95
C GLY A 204 2.63 7.85 -12.50
N GLN A 205 1.89 6.95 -11.86
CA GLN A 205 0.51 7.17 -11.40
C GLN A 205 0.49 7.42 -9.89
N ARG A 206 -0.38 8.33 -9.47
CA ARG A 206 -0.73 8.53 -8.06
C ARG A 206 -2.07 7.84 -7.82
N THR A 207 -2.14 7.07 -6.76
CA THR A 207 -3.35 6.37 -6.29
C THR A 207 -4.10 7.21 -5.28
#